data_bef21d935d7978430a933f297d6792f5
#
_entry.id   bef21d935d7978430a933f297d6792f5
#
_cell.length_a   1.000
_cell.length_b   1.000
_cell.length_c   1.000
_cell.angle_alpha   90.00
_cell.angle_beta   90.00
_cell.angle_gamma   90.00
#
_symmetry.space_group_name_H-M   'P 1'
#
loop_
_entity.id
_entity.type
_entity.pdbx_description
1 polymer ?
#
loop_
_entity_poly.entity_id
_entity_poly.type
_entity_poly.pdbx_seq_one_letter_code
_entity_poly.pdbx_strand_id
1 'polypeptide(L)'
;MAKNLIIYYSRKGQNYVNGSIRSLEKGNSELIAEFARNAVGGDLFEIETVRDYSGDYTTCTEEAKEELRQKARPELNNYLTDISEYDNVFVLGPCWWGTYPMAMYTQLEKLDFTGKKVFLMMTHEGSGMGSSEREMKKVMKGAEFGKALAVHGADAPDSEEKIAAWAKAIISQ
;
A
#
# COMPACT_ATOMS: atom_id res chain seq x y z
N MET A 1 12.14 11.53 19.00
CA MET A 1 12.06 10.24 18.29
C MET A 1 11.38 10.43 16.96
N ALA A 2 11.82 9.70 15.96
CA ALA A 2 11.20 9.73 14.63
C ALA A 2 9.75 9.25 14.68
N LYS A 3 8.85 9.96 14.01
CA LYS A 3 7.45 9.57 13.89
C LYS A 3 7.20 8.81 12.60
N ASN A 4 6.47 7.74 12.70
CA ASN A 4 6.13 6.86 11.58
C ASN A 4 4.66 6.99 11.20
N LEU A 5 4.39 7.05 9.90
CA LEU A 5 3.06 7.01 9.33
C LEU A 5 2.98 5.81 8.38
N ILE A 6 1.89 5.07 8.43
CA ILE A 6 1.64 3.93 7.55
C ILE A 6 0.36 4.20 6.78
N ILE A 7 0.50 4.47 5.49
CA ILE A 7 -0.61 4.71 4.57
C ILE A 7 -0.85 3.44 3.78
N TYR A 8 -2.07 2.92 3.79
CA TYR A 8 -2.36 1.68 3.08
C TYR A 8 -3.74 1.66 2.45
N TYR A 9 -3.87 0.85 1.40
CA TYR A 9 -5.14 0.42 0.82
C TYR A 9 -5.21 -1.09 0.92
N SER A 10 -6.37 -1.64 1.26
CA SER A 10 -6.57 -3.07 1.38
C SER A 10 -7.94 -3.48 0.87
N ARG A 11 -8.02 -4.68 0.27
CA ARG A 11 -9.27 -5.27 -0.16
C ARG A 11 -9.60 -6.49 0.68
N LYS A 12 -10.69 -6.45 1.41
CA LYS A 12 -11.30 -7.62 2.04
C LYS A 12 -12.34 -8.25 1.09
N GLY A 13 -12.84 -9.42 1.45
CA GLY A 13 -13.77 -10.17 0.61
C GLY A 13 -13.02 -11.00 -0.42
N GLN A 14 -13.58 -11.11 -1.61
CA GLN A 14 -12.96 -11.92 -2.66
C GLN A 14 -11.61 -11.38 -3.08
N ASN A 15 -10.60 -12.22 -2.97
CA ASN A 15 -9.22 -11.96 -3.37
C ASN A 15 -8.69 -13.19 -4.10
N TYR A 16 -7.69 -12.97 -4.94
CA TYR A 16 -6.96 -14.05 -5.58
C TYR A 16 -5.74 -14.38 -4.71
N VAL A 17 -5.70 -15.58 -4.17
CA VAL A 17 -4.65 -16.01 -3.25
C VAL A 17 -4.20 -17.41 -3.64
N ASN A 18 -2.93 -17.54 -3.96
CA ASN A 18 -2.29 -18.82 -4.26
C ASN A 18 -3.06 -19.64 -5.31
N GLY A 19 -3.44 -18.99 -6.41
CA GLY A 19 -4.06 -19.64 -7.55
C GLY A 19 -5.58 -19.81 -7.49
N SER A 20 -6.26 -19.28 -6.48
CA SER A 20 -7.72 -19.40 -6.36
C SER A 20 -8.34 -18.14 -5.73
N ILE A 21 -9.62 -17.92 -6.01
CA ILE A 21 -10.39 -16.85 -5.39
C ILE A 21 -10.82 -17.33 -3.99
N ARG A 22 -10.48 -16.53 -2.98
CA ARG A 22 -10.83 -16.79 -1.58
C ARG A 22 -11.43 -15.54 -0.96
N SER A 23 -12.34 -15.71 -0.02
CA SER A 23 -12.86 -14.60 0.77
C SER A 23 -11.98 -14.37 1.99
N LEU A 24 -11.47 -13.15 2.14
CA LEU A 24 -10.64 -12.75 3.27
C LEU A 24 -11.44 -11.83 4.18
N GLU A 25 -11.48 -12.11 5.47
CA GLU A 25 -12.09 -11.21 6.47
C GLU A 25 -11.29 -9.91 6.60
N LYS A 26 -9.97 -10.04 6.51
CA LYS A 26 -9.02 -8.94 6.51
C LYS A 26 -8.13 -9.07 5.28
N GLY A 27 -8.03 -8.01 4.49
CA GLY A 27 -7.18 -8.01 3.31
C GLY A 27 -5.71 -8.14 3.68
N ASN A 28 -4.92 -8.71 2.75
CA ASN A 28 -3.49 -8.94 3.00
C ASN A 28 -2.73 -7.64 3.30
N SER A 29 -3.05 -6.56 2.59
CA SER A 29 -2.37 -5.28 2.81
C SER A 29 -2.66 -4.68 4.19
N GLU A 30 -3.89 -4.82 4.69
CA GLU A 30 -4.22 -4.41 6.06
C GLU A 30 -3.42 -5.20 7.08
N LEU A 31 -3.32 -6.52 6.89
CA LEU A 31 -2.58 -7.40 7.79
C LEU A 31 -1.10 -7.00 7.86
N ILE A 32 -0.45 -6.78 6.71
CA ILE A 32 0.96 -6.37 6.70
C ILE A 32 1.16 -4.95 7.23
N ALA A 33 0.18 -4.07 7.07
CA ALA A 33 0.23 -2.72 7.66
C ALA A 33 0.22 -2.79 9.18
N GLU A 34 -0.61 -3.65 9.75
CA GLU A 34 -0.64 -3.88 11.20
C GLU A 34 0.67 -4.46 11.70
N PHE A 35 1.27 -5.42 10.98
CA PHE A 35 2.57 -5.98 11.34
C PHE A 35 3.66 -4.90 11.34
N ALA A 36 3.68 -4.04 10.34
CA ALA A 36 4.64 -2.93 10.29
C ALA A 36 4.43 -1.97 11.47
N ARG A 37 3.17 -1.59 11.75
CA ARG A 37 2.85 -0.73 12.88
C ARG A 37 3.26 -1.34 14.21
N ASN A 38 3.03 -2.63 14.38
CA ASN A 38 3.42 -3.34 15.60
C ASN A 38 4.95 -3.34 15.79
N ALA A 39 5.69 -3.38 14.70
CA ALA A 39 7.16 -3.42 14.74
C ALA A 39 7.79 -2.05 15.06
N VAL A 40 7.28 -0.96 14.46
CA VAL A 40 7.94 0.35 14.54
C VAL A 40 7.11 1.43 15.25
N GLY A 41 5.87 1.13 15.57
CA GLY A 41 4.94 2.13 16.11
C GLY A 41 4.44 3.09 15.03
N GLY A 42 3.70 4.11 15.47
CA GLY A 42 3.19 5.14 14.59
C GLY A 42 1.70 5.02 14.29
N ASP A 43 1.27 5.81 13.33
CA ASP A 43 -0.14 5.94 12.98
C ASP A 43 -0.46 5.20 11.69
N LEU A 44 -1.65 4.60 11.63
CA LEU A 44 -2.21 3.97 10.44
C LEU A 44 -3.20 4.93 9.78
N PHE A 45 -3.13 5.02 8.46
CA PHE A 45 -4.16 5.69 7.66
C PHE A 45 -4.62 4.75 6.55
N GLU A 46 -5.88 4.36 6.58
CA GLU A 46 -6.49 3.52 5.56
C GLU A 46 -7.11 4.38 4.47
N ILE A 47 -6.75 4.08 3.22
CA ILE A 47 -7.35 4.71 2.04
C ILE A 47 -8.62 3.96 1.70
N GLU A 48 -9.76 4.65 1.74
CA GLU A 48 -11.06 4.08 1.42
C GLU A 48 -11.75 4.92 0.35
N THR A 49 -12.23 4.27 -0.70
CA THR A 49 -12.94 4.96 -1.79
C THR A 49 -14.41 5.22 -1.42
N VAL A 50 -14.95 6.34 -1.89
CA VAL A 50 -16.39 6.65 -1.73
C VAL A 50 -17.22 5.59 -2.46
N ARG A 51 -16.81 5.24 -3.67
CA ARG A 51 -17.47 4.19 -4.46
C ARG A 51 -16.78 2.85 -4.20
N ASP A 52 -17.53 1.86 -3.75
CA ASP A 52 -17.02 0.52 -3.55
C ASP A 52 -16.73 -0.17 -4.89
N TYR A 53 -15.65 -0.95 -4.93
CA TYR A 53 -15.43 -1.88 -6.02
C TYR A 53 -16.39 -3.07 -5.88
N SER A 54 -16.67 -3.74 -7.01
CA SER A 54 -17.49 -4.93 -7.00
C SER A 54 -17.00 -5.96 -5.98
N GLY A 55 -17.93 -6.63 -5.29
CA GLY A 55 -17.62 -7.78 -4.45
C GLY A 55 -17.11 -8.98 -5.24
N ASP A 56 -17.49 -9.07 -6.52
CA ASP A 56 -16.97 -10.09 -7.44
C ASP A 56 -15.53 -9.75 -7.84
N TYR A 57 -14.61 -10.68 -7.59
CA TYR A 57 -13.18 -10.46 -7.84
C TYR A 57 -12.89 -10.12 -9.30
N THR A 58 -13.44 -10.90 -10.23
CA THR A 58 -13.20 -10.70 -11.66
C THR A 58 -13.70 -9.32 -12.12
N THR A 59 -14.89 -8.92 -11.70
CA THR A 59 -15.44 -7.61 -12.01
C THR A 59 -14.57 -6.50 -11.42
N CYS A 60 -14.09 -6.66 -10.19
CA CYS A 60 -13.18 -5.71 -9.56
C CYS A 60 -11.89 -5.54 -10.39
N THR A 61 -11.33 -6.63 -10.93
CA THR A 61 -10.12 -6.55 -11.76
C THR A 61 -10.35 -5.74 -13.04
N GLU A 62 -11.54 -5.85 -13.64
CA GLU A 62 -11.89 -5.06 -14.83
C GLU A 62 -12.09 -3.59 -14.48
N GLU A 63 -12.73 -3.29 -13.36
CA GLU A 63 -12.87 -1.92 -12.84
C GLU A 63 -11.50 -1.29 -12.61
N ALA A 64 -10.60 -2.02 -11.99
CA ALA A 64 -9.24 -1.56 -11.72
C ALA A 64 -8.42 -1.32 -12.99
N LYS A 65 -8.59 -2.20 -13.99
CA LYS A 65 -7.94 -2.06 -15.31
C LYS A 65 -8.38 -0.79 -16.02
N GLU A 66 -9.67 -0.52 -16.00
CA GLU A 66 -10.22 0.67 -16.63
C GLU A 66 -9.77 1.94 -15.90
N GLU A 67 -9.72 1.92 -14.58
CA GLU A 67 -9.18 3.05 -13.80
C GLU A 67 -7.72 3.33 -14.16
N LEU A 68 -6.92 2.28 -14.29
CA LEU A 68 -5.51 2.44 -14.69
C LEU A 68 -5.40 3.02 -16.10
N ARG A 69 -6.20 2.51 -17.05
CA ARG A 69 -6.21 2.99 -18.43
C ARG A 69 -6.56 4.47 -18.51
N GLN A 70 -7.55 4.90 -17.74
CA GLN A 70 -8.01 6.29 -17.69
C GLN A 70 -7.18 7.19 -16.79
N LYS A 71 -6.22 6.63 -16.05
CA LYS A 71 -5.49 7.34 -15.00
C LYS A 71 -6.46 7.98 -14.01
N ALA A 72 -7.48 7.24 -13.61
CA ALA A 72 -8.54 7.69 -12.73
C ALA A 72 -7.98 8.08 -11.35
N ARG A 73 -8.66 9.02 -10.69
CA ARG A 73 -8.36 9.42 -9.32
C ARG A 73 -9.64 9.28 -8.48
N PRO A 74 -9.97 8.05 -8.07
CA PRO A 74 -11.19 7.81 -7.29
C PRO A 74 -11.27 8.71 -6.05
N GLU A 75 -12.47 9.21 -5.78
CA GLU A 75 -12.73 10.01 -4.59
C GLU A 75 -12.64 9.15 -3.33
N LEU A 76 -12.07 9.72 -2.27
CA LEU A 76 -11.86 9.02 -1.01
C LEU A 76 -12.80 9.54 0.07
N ASN A 77 -13.14 8.67 1.03
CA ASN A 77 -13.97 9.04 2.18
C ASN A 77 -13.26 10.05 3.09
N ASN A 78 -11.95 9.88 3.27
CA ASN A 78 -11.13 10.74 4.10
C ASN A 78 -9.79 10.99 3.41
N TYR A 79 -9.21 12.16 3.67
CA TYR A 79 -7.91 12.54 3.13
C TYR A 79 -6.97 12.95 4.25
N LEU A 80 -5.71 12.52 4.14
CA LEU A 80 -4.62 13.19 4.81
C LEU A 80 -4.28 14.46 4.02
N THR A 81 -4.07 15.55 4.71
CA THR A 81 -3.73 16.83 4.08
C THR A 81 -2.35 17.34 4.51
N ASP A 82 -1.84 16.83 5.62
CA ASP A 82 -0.54 17.23 6.17
C ASP A 82 0.17 16.04 6.81
N ILE A 83 1.42 15.84 6.42
CA ILE A 83 2.30 14.81 6.99
C ILE A 83 3.58 15.43 7.57
N SER A 84 3.57 16.72 7.83
CA SER A 84 4.76 17.45 8.29
C SER A 84 5.36 16.90 9.57
N GLU A 85 4.54 16.35 10.46
CA GLU A 85 5.00 15.79 11.73
C GLU A 85 5.68 14.42 11.63
N TYR A 86 5.60 13.76 10.45
CA TYR A 86 6.15 12.41 10.26
C TYR A 86 7.51 12.48 9.56
N ASP A 87 8.43 11.64 10.01
CA ASP A 87 9.76 11.49 9.42
C ASP A 87 9.79 10.35 8.41
N ASN A 88 9.14 9.23 8.75
CA ASN A 88 9.09 8.02 7.96
C ASN A 88 7.66 7.74 7.51
N VAL A 89 7.48 7.44 6.23
CA VAL A 89 6.18 7.09 5.66
C VAL A 89 6.29 5.75 4.96
N PHE A 90 5.53 4.78 5.47
CA PHE A 90 5.35 3.48 4.84
C PHE A 90 4.14 3.55 3.92
N VAL A 91 4.27 3.07 2.70
CA VAL A 91 3.19 3.06 1.72
C VAL A 91 2.95 1.61 1.29
N LEU A 92 1.77 1.10 1.60
CA LEU A 92 1.45 -0.32 1.47
C LEU A 92 0.15 -0.51 0.69
N GLY A 93 0.16 -1.46 -0.21
CA GLY A 93 -1.03 -1.81 -0.96
C GLY A 93 -0.84 -3.02 -1.85
N PRO A 94 -1.93 -3.50 -2.47
CA PRO A 94 -1.84 -4.62 -3.40
C PRO A 94 -1.32 -4.18 -4.76
N CYS A 95 -0.77 -5.14 -5.50
CA CYS A 95 -0.40 -4.93 -6.89
C CYS A 95 -1.64 -5.11 -7.78
N TRP A 96 -2.13 -4.00 -8.30
CA TRP A 96 -3.25 -3.99 -9.24
C TRP A 96 -2.75 -3.59 -10.63
N TRP A 97 -2.63 -4.60 -11.51
CA TRP A 97 -2.13 -4.40 -12.88
C TRP A 97 -0.72 -3.78 -12.91
N GLY A 98 0.15 -4.24 -12.02
CA GLY A 98 1.56 -3.87 -12.03
C GLY A 98 1.94 -2.64 -11.21
N THR A 99 0.98 -1.99 -10.55
CA THR A 99 1.23 -0.84 -9.69
C THR A 99 0.24 -0.82 -8.52
N TYR A 100 0.31 0.19 -7.68
CA TYR A 100 -0.69 0.39 -6.62
C TYR A 100 -2.04 0.79 -7.22
N PRO A 101 -3.18 0.52 -6.51
CA PRO A 101 -4.49 0.99 -6.94
C PRO A 101 -4.53 2.49 -7.17
N MET A 102 -5.35 2.94 -8.13
CA MET A 102 -5.45 4.36 -8.46
C MET A 102 -5.93 5.22 -7.28
N ALA A 103 -6.70 4.65 -6.35
CA ALA A 103 -7.09 5.32 -5.11
C ALA A 103 -5.89 5.78 -4.28
N MET A 104 -4.79 5.02 -4.31
CA MET A 104 -3.57 5.41 -3.62
C MET A 104 -2.92 6.63 -4.27
N TYR A 105 -2.95 6.72 -5.58
CA TYR A 105 -2.48 7.91 -6.30
C TYR A 105 -3.29 9.15 -5.90
N THR A 106 -4.62 8.99 -5.76
CA THR A 106 -5.49 10.09 -5.31
C THR A 106 -4.98 10.73 -4.02
N GLN A 107 -4.63 9.90 -3.01
CA GLN A 107 -4.15 10.39 -1.73
C GLN A 107 -2.71 10.90 -1.80
N LEU A 108 -1.83 10.12 -2.41
CA LEU A 108 -0.40 10.41 -2.38
C LEU A 108 -0.03 11.68 -3.15
N GLU A 109 -0.74 11.98 -4.22
CA GLU A 109 -0.53 13.20 -5.00
C GLU A 109 -0.86 14.49 -4.25
N LYS A 110 -1.60 14.39 -3.16
CA LYS A 110 -2.01 15.55 -2.34
C LYS A 110 -1.04 15.91 -1.22
N LEU A 111 0.01 15.11 -1.04
CA LEU A 111 0.93 15.26 0.09
C LEU A 111 2.31 15.74 -0.38
N ASP A 112 2.97 16.46 0.51
CA ASP A 112 4.36 16.90 0.30
C ASP A 112 5.30 15.89 0.98
N PHE A 113 6.04 15.13 0.17
CA PHE A 113 6.99 14.14 0.65
C PHE A 113 8.43 14.64 0.71
N THR A 114 8.66 15.93 0.48
CA THR A 114 10.01 16.49 0.49
C THR A 114 10.71 16.22 1.82
N GLY A 115 11.87 15.59 1.76
CA GLY A 115 12.66 15.25 2.96
C GLY A 115 12.14 14.07 3.77
N LYS A 116 11.05 13.42 3.35
CA LYS A 116 10.53 12.23 4.04
C LYS A 116 11.28 10.99 3.59
N LYS A 117 11.50 10.06 4.50
CA LYS A 117 11.94 8.71 4.15
C LYS A 117 10.71 7.87 3.82
N VAL A 118 10.68 7.29 2.62
CA VAL A 118 9.54 6.52 2.14
C VAL A 118 9.95 5.07 1.93
N PHE A 119 9.13 4.16 2.44
CA PHE A 119 9.35 2.73 2.37
C PHE A 119 8.11 2.07 1.75
N LEU A 120 8.30 1.43 0.60
CA LEU A 120 7.22 0.79 -0.14
C LEU A 120 7.11 -0.68 0.22
N MET A 121 5.89 -1.15 0.44
CA MET A 121 5.59 -2.56 0.57
C MET A 121 4.38 -2.89 -0.30
N MET A 122 4.41 -4.05 -0.97
CA MET A 122 3.35 -4.45 -1.90
C MET A 122 3.02 -5.91 -1.73
N THR A 123 1.73 -6.22 -1.61
CA THR A 123 1.25 -7.60 -1.71
C THR A 123 1.00 -7.93 -3.17
N HIS A 124 1.34 -9.16 -3.58
CA HIS A 124 1.22 -9.56 -4.98
C HIS A 124 0.97 -11.07 -5.11
N GLU A 125 0.64 -11.50 -6.32
CA GLU A 125 0.43 -12.92 -6.67
C GLU A 125 1.45 -13.41 -7.71
N GLY A 126 2.66 -12.82 -7.72
CA GLY A 126 3.74 -13.25 -8.61
C GLY A 126 4.46 -12.12 -9.35
N SER A 127 3.90 -10.91 -9.32
CA SER A 127 4.49 -9.76 -10.03
C SER A 127 5.58 -9.03 -9.25
N GLY A 128 5.76 -9.32 -7.95
CA GLY A 128 6.64 -8.54 -7.09
C GLY A 128 6.15 -7.10 -6.99
N MET A 129 7.07 -6.14 -7.02
CA MET A 129 6.74 -4.71 -6.96
C MET A 129 6.17 -4.15 -8.27
N GLY A 130 6.24 -4.89 -9.37
CA GLY A 130 5.80 -4.38 -10.67
C GLY A 130 6.54 -3.10 -11.05
N SER A 131 5.80 -2.09 -11.50
CA SER A 131 6.33 -0.75 -11.82
C SER A 131 6.21 0.24 -10.65
N SER A 132 5.73 -0.21 -9.50
CA SER A 132 5.36 0.68 -8.39
C SER A 132 6.49 1.57 -7.89
N GLU A 133 7.70 1.05 -7.78
CA GLU A 133 8.84 1.85 -7.32
C GLU A 133 9.11 3.03 -8.25
N ARG A 134 9.13 2.78 -9.56
CA ARG A 134 9.31 3.82 -10.57
C ARG A 134 8.20 4.86 -10.54
N GLU A 135 6.94 4.39 -10.46
CA GLU A 135 5.78 5.27 -10.45
C GLU A 135 5.72 6.11 -9.18
N MET A 136 6.00 5.51 -8.03
CA MET A 136 5.95 6.22 -6.75
C MET A 136 7.05 7.29 -6.63
N LYS A 137 8.22 7.07 -7.24
CA LYS A 137 9.25 8.10 -7.30
C LYS A 137 8.80 9.34 -8.07
N LYS A 138 7.93 9.18 -9.05
CA LYS A 138 7.32 10.30 -9.78
C LYS A 138 6.27 11.02 -8.95
N VAL A 139 5.48 10.27 -8.17
CA VAL A 139 4.40 10.81 -7.33
C VAL A 139 4.94 11.52 -6.10
N MET A 140 5.90 10.90 -5.42
CA MET A 140 6.44 11.37 -4.14
C MET A 140 7.80 12.04 -4.34
N LYS A 141 7.81 13.12 -5.13
CA LYS A 141 9.03 13.87 -5.43
C LYS A 141 9.67 14.42 -4.16
N GLY A 142 10.99 14.38 -4.11
CA GLY A 142 11.75 14.90 -2.98
C GLY A 142 11.87 13.94 -1.80
N ALA A 143 11.22 12.77 -1.86
CA ALA A 143 11.36 11.73 -0.84
C ALA A 143 12.67 10.95 -1.03
N GLU A 144 13.17 10.42 0.09
CA GLU A 144 14.26 9.44 0.09
C GLU A 144 13.65 8.05 0.17
N PHE A 145 13.85 7.22 -0.86
CA PHE A 145 13.28 5.87 -0.90
C PHE A 145 14.25 4.86 -0.32
N GLY A 146 13.78 4.10 0.68
CA GLY A 146 14.49 2.96 1.20
C GLY A 146 14.21 1.70 0.37
N LYS A 147 14.75 0.56 0.82
CA LYS A 147 14.55 -0.73 0.14
C LYS A 147 13.10 -1.17 0.26
N ALA A 148 12.45 -1.42 -0.86
CA ALA A 148 11.08 -1.92 -0.91
C ALA A 148 10.99 -3.40 -0.51
N LEU A 149 9.82 -3.81 -0.05
CA LEU A 149 9.53 -5.21 0.29
C LEU A 149 8.28 -5.68 -0.45
N ALA A 150 8.45 -6.73 -1.26
CA ALA A 150 7.33 -7.43 -1.88
C ALA A 150 6.93 -8.63 -1.02
N VAL A 151 5.62 -8.81 -0.79
CA VAL A 151 5.09 -9.91 0.00
C VAL A 151 4.08 -10.68 -0.85
N HIS A 152 4.35 -11.96 -1.12
CA HIS A 152 3.37 -12.81 -1.81
C HIS A 152 2.12 -12.94 -0.93
N GLY A 153 0.93 -12.77 -1.53
CA GLY A 153 -0.32 -12.72 -0.77
C GLY A 153 -0.56 -13.94 0.11
N ALA A 154 -0.21 -15.14 -0.39
CA ALA A 154 -0.34 -16.38 0.38
C ALA A 154 0.55 -16.40 1.65
N ASP A 155 1.65 -15.67 1.63
CA ASP A 155 2.61 -15.61 2.74
C ASP A 155 2.30 -14.51 3.75
N ALA A 156 1.37 -13.61 3.43
CA ALA A 156 1.06 -12.46 4.28
C ALA A 156 0.75 -12.83 5.73
N PRO A 157 -0.08 -13.85 6.03
CA PRO A 157 -0.37 -14.22 7.41
C PRO A 157 0.85 -14.65 8.22
N ASP A 158 1.87 -15.20 7.57
CA ASP A 158 3.07 -15.72 8.21
C ASP A 158 4.28 -14.77 8.07
N SER A 159 4.06 -13.53 7.63
CA SER A 159 5.13 -12.60 7.29
C SER A 159 5.52 -11.64 8.43
N GLU A 160 4.92 -11.74 9.61
CA GLU A 160 5.13 -10.79 10.70
C GLU A 160 6.60 -10.59 11.06
N GLU A 161 7.34 -11.68 11.26
CA GLU A 161 8.77 -11.59 11.62
C GLU A 161 9.61 -10.97 10.51
N LYS A 162 9.33 -11.32 9.26
CA LYS A 162 10.02 -10.78 8.09
C LYS A 162 9.77 -9.29 7.95
N ILE A 163 8.53 -8.86 8.12
CA ILE A 163 8.15 -7.45 8.03
C ILE A 163 8.77 -6.68 9.19
N ALA A 164 8.71 -7.22 10.41
CA ALA A 164 9.31 -6.58 11.57
C ALA A 164 10.81 -6.37 11.39
N ALA A 165 11.53 -7.38 10.91
CA ALA A 165 12.97 -7.29 10.67
C ALA A 165 13.29 -6.23 9.60
N TRP A 166 12.55 -6.25 8.49
CA TRP A 166 12.71 -5.26 7.41
C TRP A 166 12.44 -3.84 7.91
N ALA A 167 11.29 -3.62 8.56
CA ALA A 167 10.87 -2.31 9.00
C ALA A 167 11.85 -1.71 10.04
N LYS A 168 12.28 -2.51 11.01
CA LYS A 168 13.25 -2.06 12.01
C LYS A 168 14.61 -1.73 11.38
N ALA A 169 15.04 -2.52 10.42
CA ALA A 169 16.34 -2.32 9.76
C ALA A 169 16.35 -1.02 8.95
N ILE A 170 15.28 -0.72 8.19
CA ILE A 170 15.26 0.44 7.30
C ILE A 170 15.08 1.77 8.01
N ILE A 171 14.34 1.81 9.12
CA ILE A 171 14.17 3.06 9.87
C ILE A 171 15.39 3.46 10.68
N SER A 172 16.30 2.51 10.92
CA SER A 172 17.53 2.75 11.67
C SER A 172 18.70 3.25 10.80
N GLN A 173 18.48 3.35 9.49
CA GLN A 173 19.52 3.79 8.53
C GLN A 173 19.62 5.32 8.40
#